data_b32a7bcf5f1d3c87a5b7d54b36801b84
#
_entry.id   b32a7bcf5f1d3c87a5b7d54b36801b84
#
_cell.length_a   1.000
_cell.length_b   1.000
_cell.length_c   1.000
_cell.angle_alpha   90.00
_cell.angle_beta   90.00
_cell.angle_gamma   90.00
#
_symmetry.space_group_name_H-M   'P 1'
#
loop_
_entity.id
_entity.type
_entity.pdbx_description
1 polymer ?
#
loop_
_entity_poly.entity_id
_entity_poly.type
_entity_poly.pdbx_seq_one_letter_code
_entity_poly.pdbx_strand_id
1 'polypeptide(L)'
;CISTIQRLYSILKGTELEESAEEENPNERKWQPKEIPPVEYDGKMPIEFFDFIVIDECHRSIYNLWKQVLEYYDAYEIGLTATPDKRTIGYFDKNLVSEYSHEMAVADGVNVGYEVFIIDTKVTQQGATLWKGEYIEHRERLSRKKRMELQDEDENYSKQQLDKDVVNPNQIRTIIQTFKENLPNIFKERYDKNGNFEVPKTLIFAKTDSHANDIIDIVR
;
A
#
# COMPACT_ATOMS: atom_id res chain seq x y z
N CYS A 1 14.73 -15.02 20.53
CA CYS A 1 15.10 -14.91 19.10
C CYS A 1 14.30 -13.77 18.49
N ILE A 2 14.93 -12.98 17.63
CA ILE A 2 14.25 -11.98 16.76
C ILE A 2 14.62 -12.34 15.34
N SER A 3 13.63 -12.51 14.48
CA SER A 3 13.83 -12.91 13.09
C SER A 3 12.70 -12.37 12.20
N THR A 4 12.93 -12.32 10.89
CA THR A 4 11.86 -12.13 9.92
C THR A 4 11.18 -13.47 9.64
N ILE A 5 9.90 -13.45 9.26
CA ILE A 5 9.16 -14.66 8.92
C ILE A 5 9.73 -15.34 7.67
N GLN A 6 10.26 -14.52 6.72
CA GLN A 6 10.94 -15.00 5.52
C GLN A 6 12.17 -15.85 5.89
N ARG A 7 12.96 -15.38 6.84
CA ARG A 7 14.14 -16.09 7.30
C ARG A 7 13.79 -17.41 8.01
N LEU A 8 12.73 -17.42 8.83
CA LEU A 8 12.23 -18.67 9.43
C LEU A 8 11.78 -19.66 8.36
N TYR A 9 11.06 -19.18 7.35
CA TYR A 9 10.64 -20.03 6.22
C TYR A 9 11.84 -20.62 5.47
N SER A 10 12.89 -19.80 5.19
CA SER A 10 14.11 -20.28 4.54
C SER A 10 14.82 -21.37 5.35
N ILE A 11 14.90 -21.19 6.67
CA ILE A 11 15.49 -22.19 7.57
C ILE A 11 14.72 -23.50 7.49
N LEU A 12 13.38 -23.44 7.62
CA LEU A 12 12.52 -24.62 7.60
C LEU A 12 12.51 -25.34 6.24
N LYS A 13 12.78 -24.62 5.16
CA LYS A 13 12.87 -25.19 3.79
C LYS A 13 14.26 -25.64 3.40
N GLY A 14 15.30 -25.24 4.16
CA GLY A 14 16.69 -25.49 3.81
C GLY A 14 17.15 -24.80 2.51
N THR A 15 16.43 -23.79 2.05
CA THR A 15 16.75 -23.00 0.85
C THR A 15 16.94 -21.54 1.21
N GLU A 16 18.00 -20.91 0.70
CA GLU A 16 18.16 -19.46 0.82
C GLU A 16 17.08 -18.76 -0.02
N LEU A 17 16.41 -17.78 0.56
CA LEU A 17 15.56 -16.86 -0.19
C LEU A 17 16.45 -15.88 -0.95
N GLU A 18 16.06 -15.53 -2.16
CA GLU A 18 16.67 -14.42 -2.87
C GLU A 18 16.46 -13.11 -2.07
N GLU A 19 17.51 -12.27 -1.96
CA GLU A 19 17.46 -10.98 -1.23
C GLU A 19 16.25 -10.11 -1.65
N SER A 20 15.89 -10.16 -2.94
CA SER A 20 14.70 -9.48 -3.46
C SER A 20 13.38 -9.94 -2.83
N ALA A 21 13.31 -11.15 -2.30
CA ALA A 21 12.12 -11.69 -1.65
C ALA A 21 11.98 -11.23 -0.19
N GLU A 22 13.06 -10.77 0.43
CA GLU A 22 13.03 -10.21 1.79
C GLU A 22 12.46 -8.78 1.83
N GLU A 23 12.64 -8.00 0.77
CA GLU A 23 12.23 -6.59 0.70
C GLU A 23 10.80 -6.40 0.14
N GLU A 24 10.28 -7.36 -0.62
CA GLU A 24 8.98 -7.22 -1.26
C GLU A 24 7.82 -7.63 -0.35
N ASN A 25 6.78 -6.79 -0.32
CA ASN A 25 5.54 -7.09 0.38
C ASN A 25 4.85 -8.32 -0.26
N PRO A 26 4.69 -9.43 0.46
CA PRO A 26 4.09 -10.67 -0.09
C PRO A 26 2.68 -10.49 -0.66
N ASN A 27 1.94 -9.48 -0.18
CA ASN A 27 0.59 -9.19 -0.65
C ASN A 27 0.54 -8.42 -1.98
N GLU A 28 1.67 -7.87 -2.43
CA GLU A 28 1.76 -7.12 -3.69
C GLU A 28 2.25 -7.98 -4.87
N ARG A 29 2.83 -9.13 -4.59
CA ARG A 29 3.22 -10.07 -5.64
C ARG A 29 1.99 -10.76 -6.23
N LYS A 30 1.83 -10.64 -7.53
CA LYS A 30 0.97 -11.53 -8.34
C LYS A 30 1.54 -12.96 -8.42
N TRP A 31 2.58 -13.25 -7.67
CA TRP A 31 3.22 -14.55 -7.65
C TRP A 31 2.45 -15.46 -6.68
N GLN A 32 1.61 -16.31 -7.22
CA GLN A 32 1.13 -17.49 -6.53
C GLN A 32 1.98 -18.65 -7.03
N PRO A 33 2.82 -19.27 -6.22
CA PRO A 33 3.43 -20.53 -6.59
C PRO A 33 2.30 -21.50 -6.90
N LYS A 34 2.38 -22.20 -8.02
CA LYS A 34 1.38 -23.19 -8.45
C LYS A 34 1.15 -24.28 -7.40
N GLU A 35 2.15 -24.52 -6.55
CA GLU A 35 2.09 -25.33 -5.35
C GLU A 35 3.03 -24.73 -4.33
N ILE A 36 2.49 -24.33 -3.18
CA ILE A 36 3.29 -23.92 -2.04
C ILE A 36 3.71 -25.23 -1.35
N PRO A 37 4.99 -25.66 -1.40
CA PRO A 37 5.40 -26.88 -0.74
C PRO A 37 5.13 -26.72 0.77
N PRO A 38 4.52 -27.71 1.43
CA PRO A 38 4.26 -27.65 2.85
C PRO A 38 5.58 -27.51 3.63
N VAL A 39 5.53 -26.88 4.80
CA VAL A 39 6.66 -26.85 5.73
C VAL A 39 6.80 -28.27 6.29
N GLU A 40 8.01 -28.83 6.19
CA GLU A 40 8.31 -30.17 6.68
C GLU A 40 9.01 -30.07 8.05
N TYR A 41 8.95 -31.14 8.82
CA TYR A 41 9.61 -31.20 10.14
C TYR A 41 11.13 -31.04 9.98
N ASP A 42 11.71 -30.08 10.70
CA ASP A 42 13.16 -29.90 10.82
C ASP A 42 13.61 -30.23 12.26
N GLY A 43 14.44 -31.25 12.40
CA GLY A 43 14.99 -31.66 13.69
C GLY A 43 15.90 -30.63 14.36
N LYS A 44 16.36 -29.58 13.64
CA LYS A 44 17.11 -28.45 14.21
C LYS A 44 16.19 -27.37 14.79
N MET A 45 14.97 -27.30 14.27
CA MET A 45 13.93 -26.40 14.75
C MET A 45 12.62 -27.20 14.90
N PRO A 46 12.54 -28.06 15.94
CA PRO A 46 11.36 -28.88 16.18
C PRO A 46 10.12 -28.01 16.46
N ILE A 47 8.95 -28.60 16.35
CA ILE A 47 7.68 -27.89 16.51
C ILE A 47 7.55 -27.23 17.90
N GLU A 48 8.20 -27.79 18.92
CA GLU A 48 8.21 -27.29 20.31
C GLU A 48 9.34 -26.29 20.56
N PHE A 49 9.99 -25.75 19.51
CA PHE A 49 11.16 -24.89 19.66
C PHE A 49 10.84 -23.57 20.36
N PHE A 50 9.62 -23.04 20.16
CA PHE A 50 9.15 -21.81 20.76
C PHE A 50 7.93 -22.07 21.66
N ASP A 51 7.91 -21.48 22.85
CA ASP A 51 6.72 -21.44 23.71
C ASP A 51 5.78 -20.30 23.31
N PHE A 52 6.35 -19.18 22.85
CA PHE A 52 5.63 -17.98 22.44
C PHE A 52 6.19 -17.42 21.14
N ILE A 53 5.30 -16.99 20.25
CA ILE A 53 5.64 -16.25 19.04
C ILE A 53 4.92 -14.89 19.09
N VAL A 54 5.70 -13.82 19.14
CA VAL A 54 5.17 -12.45 19.05
C VAL A 54 5.32 -11.97 17.61
N ILE A 55 4.20 -11.62 16.98
CA ILE A 55 4.11 -11.29 15.56
C ILE A 55 3.78 -9.80 15.43
N ASP A 56 4.79 -9.01 15.11
CA ASP A 56 4.59 -7.60 14.79
C ASP A 56 4.00 -7.45 13.38
N GLU A 57 3.12 -6.44 13.19
CA GLU A 57 2.35 -6.26 11.96
C GLU A 57 1.65 -7.55 11.49
N CYS A 58 1.03 -8.25 12.42
CA CYS A 58 0.50 -9.61 12.22
C CYS A 58 -0.50 -9.70 11.06
N HIS A 59 -1.22 -8.61 10.74
CA HIS A 59 -2.13 -8.53 9.59
C HIS A 59 -1.45 -8.83 8.24
N ARG A 60 -0.11 -8.82 8.17
CA ARG A 60 0.68 -9.16 6.98
C ARG A 60 1.12 -10.62 6.95
N SER A 61 1.33 -11.22 8.12
CA SER A 61 2.00 -12.52 8.27
C SER A 61 1.05 -13.71 8.44
N ILE A 62 -0.20 -13.47 8.82
CA ILE A 62 -1.18 -14.53 9.11
C ILE A 62 -1.85 -15.11 7.86
N TYR A 63 -1.41 -14.75 6.65
CA TYR A 63 -2.02 -15.20 5.40
C TYR A 63 -1.04 -15.94 4.51
N ASN A 64 -1.60 -16.74 3.60
CA ASN A 64 -0.87 -17.39 2.51
C ASN A 64 0.33 -18.23 3.00
N LEU A 65 1.48 -18.01 2.37
CA LEU A 65 2.72 -18.72 2.62
C LEU A 65 3.20 -18.61 4.07
N TRP A 66 3.08 -17.41 4.65
CA TRP A 66 3.61 -17.13 5.98
C TRP A 66 2.82 -17.80 7.10
N LYS A 67 1.52 -18.02 6.89
CA LYS A 67 0.67 -18.75 7.81
C LYS A 67 1.21 -20.15 8.12
N GLN A 68 1.77 -20.85 7.12
CA GLN A 68 2.36 -22.18 7.30
C GLN A 68 3.55 -22.19 8.27
N VAL A 69 4.33 -21.09 8.33
CA VAL A 69 5.44 -20.97 9.28
C VAL A 69 4.92 -20.83 10.69
N LEU A 70 3.85 -20.09 10.88
CA LEU A 70 3.22 -19.91 12.18
C LEU A 70 2.55 -21.21 12.65
N GLU A 71 1.75 -21.84 11.78
CA GLU A 71 1.08 -23.11 12.07
C GLU A 71 2.03 -24.31 12.25
N TYR A 72 3.32 -24.17 11.87
CA TYR A 72 4.30 -25.22 12.07
C TYR A 72 4.66 -25.40 13.55
N TYR A 73 4.71 -24.31 14.34
CA TYR A 73 5.14 -24.36 15.73
C TYR A 73 3.95 -24.59 16.68
N ASP A 74 4.16 -25.43 17.68
CA ASP A 74 3.22 -25.60 18.81
C ASP A 74 3.50 -24.53 19.86
N ALA A 75 3.13 -23.27 19.54
CA ALA A 75 3.43 -22.11 20.36
C ALA A 75 2.20 -21.22 20.56
N TYR A 76 2.17 -20.48 21.67
CA TYR A 76 1.18 -19.42 21.85
C TYR A 76 1.51 -18.22 20.98
N GLU A 77 0.56 -17.78 20.16
CA GLU A 77 0.75 -16.65 19.26
C GLU A 77 0.19 -15.36 19.86
N ILE A 78 0.98 -14.29 19.81
CA ILE A 78 0.59 -12.93 20.21
C ILE A 78 0.75 -12.01 19.01
N GLY A 79 -0.37 -11.56 18.45
CA GLY A 79 -0.37 -10.64 17.32
C GLY A 79 -0.41 -9.18 17.74
N LEU A 80 0.48 -8.36 17.20
CA LEU A 80 0.49 -6.91 17.33
C LEU A 80 0.13 -6.28 15.97
N THR A 81 -0.77 -5.31 15.94
CA THR A 81 -1.13 -4.59 14.73
C THR A 81 -1.77 -3.23 15.03
N ALA A 82 -1.42 -2.24 14.24
CA ALA A 82 -2.08 -0.93 14.26
C ALA A 82 -3.38 -0.91 13.43
N THR A 83 -3.59 -1.90 12.56
CA THR A 83 -4.70 -1.96 11.61
C THR A 83 -5.41 -3.32 11.63
N PRO A 84 -6.07 -3.69 12.75
CA PRO A 84 -6.78 -4.95 12.85
C PRO A 84 -7.98 -4.95 11.90
N ASP A 85 -8.06 -5.94 11.02
CA ASP A 85 -9.22 -6.21 10.19
C ASP A 85 -10.01 -7.44 10.71
N LYS A 86 -11.18 -7.69 10.10
CA LYS A 86 -12.02 -8.83 10.51
C LYS A 86 -11.32 -10.18 10.36
N ARG A 87 -10.39 -10.29 9.41
CA ARG A 87 -9.64 -11.51 9.14
C ARG A 87 -8.56 -11.70 10.19
N THR A 88 -7.86 -10.62 10.55
CA THR A 88 -6.87 -10.61 11.63
C THR A 88 -7.50 -11.03 12.95
N ILE A 89 -8.62 -10.40 13.30
CA ILE A 89 -9.39 -10.76 14.51
C ILE A 89 -9.88 -12.22 14.45
N GLY A 90 -10.30 -12.68 13.26
CA GLY A 90 -10.75 -14.05 13.03
C GLY A 90 -9.64 -15.10 13.20
N TYR A 91 -8.42 -14.80 12.77
CA TYR A 91 -7.26 -15.67 12.92
C TYR A 91 -6.95 -15.98 14.40
N PHE A 92 -7.06 -14.97 15.27
CA PHE A 92 -6.86 -15.11 16.72
C PHE A 92 -8.15 -15.46 17.48
N ASP A 93 -9.11 -16.15 16.84
CA ASP A 93 -10.37 -16.60 17.46
C ASP A 93 -11.16 -15.49 18.16
N LYS A 94 -11.05 -14.26 17.68
CA LYS A 94 -11.64 -13.05 18.28
C LYS A 94 -11.10 -12.70 19.68
N ASN A 95 -9.96 -13.23 20.03
CA ASN A 95 -9.30 -13.00 21.32
C ASN A 95 -8.51 -11.68 21.29
N LEU A 96 -9.22 -10.56 21.34
CA LEU A 96 -8.62 -9.22 21.47
C LEU A 96 -8.31 -8.96 22.95
N VAL A 97 -7.02 -9.00 23.30
CA VAL A 97 -6.54 -8.87 24.69
C VAL A 97 -6.41 -7.41 25.12
N SER A 98 -5.96 -6.53 24.22
CA SER A 98 -5.77 -5.11 24.49
C SER A 98 -5.97 -4.29 23.22
N GLU A 99 -6.58 -3.13 23.38
CA GLU A 99 -6.76 -2.15 22.29
C GLU A 99 -6.43 -0.76 22.80
N TYR A 100 -5.66 -0.01 22.01
CA TYR A 100 -5.42 1.42 22.19
C TYR A 100 -5.75 2.13 20.90
N SER A 101 -7.01 2.59 20.79
CA SER A 101 -7.53 3.16 19.55
C SER A 101 -6.93 4.53 19.22
N HIS A 102 -7.05 4.94 17.96
CA HIS A 102 -6.63 6.28 17.53
C HIS A 102 -7.34 7.38 18.33
N GLU A 103 -8.63 7.21 18.61
CA GLU A 103 -9.43 8.15 19.40
C GLU A 103 -8.90 8.28 20.82
N MET A 104 -8.51 7.17 21.45
CA MET A 104 -7.88 7.18 22.77
C MET A 104 -6.54 7.90 22.73
N ALA A 105 -5.72 7.64 21.71
CA ALA A 105 -4.42 8.28 21.53
C ALA A 105 -4.54 9.80 21.29
N VAL A 106 -5.58 10.24 20.60
CA VAL A 106 -5.88 11.68 20.43
C VAL A 106 -6.36 12.30 21.75
N ALA A 107 -7.23 11.62 22.50
CA ALA A 107 -7.71 12.10 23.80
C ALA A 107 -6.58 12.22 24.82
N ASP A 108 -5.61 11.29 24.80
CA ASP A 108 -4.42 11.32 25.65
C ASP A 108 -3.33 12.30 25.17
N GLY A 109 -3.53 12.99 24.04
CA GLY A 109 -2.57 13.92 23.47
C GLY A 109 -1.30 13.27 22.89
N VAL A 110 -1.32 11.95 22.69
CA VAL A 110 -0.21 11.19 22.08
C VAL A 110 -0.26 11.27 20.55
N ASN A 111 -1.46 11.40 20.00
CA ASN A 111 -1.68 11.55 18.57
C ASN A 111 -2.53 12.80 18.27
N VAL A 112 -2.67 13.13 16.99
CA VAL A 112 -3.48 14.28 16.53
C VAL A 112 -4.67 13.77 15.72
N GLY A 113 -5.78 14.51 15.78
CA GLY A 113 -6.92 14.24 14.92
C GLY A 113 -6.58 14.51 13.45
N TYR A 114 -7.43 13.99 12.55
CA TYR A 114 -7.29 14.20 11.12
C TYR A 114 -8.66 14.50 10.49
N GLU A 115 -8.63 15.16 9.36
CA GLU A 115 -9.80 15.38 8.52
C GLU A 115 -9.54 14.77 7.14
N VAL A 116 -10.57 14.15 6.58
CA VAL A 116 -10.50 13.50 5.27
C VAL A 116 -11.25 14.33 4.23
N PHE A 117 -10.53 14.79 3.21
CA PHE A 117 -11.08 15.48 2.06
C PHE A 117 -10.92 14.60 0.82
N ILE A 118 -11.99 14.46 0.04
CA ILE A 118 -11.98 13.68 -1.18
C ILE A 118 -12.10 14.63 -2.37
N ILE A 119 -11.18 14.53 -3.31
CA ILE A 119 -11.24 15.24 -4.60
C ILE A 119 -11.78 14.27 -5.64
N ASP A 120 -13.05 14.46 -6.00
CA ASP A 120 -13.69 13.69 -7.04
C ASP A 120 -13.60 14.40 -8.39
N THR A 121 -13.11 13.71 -9.41
CA THR A 121 -13.13 14.18 -10.80
C THR A 121 -14.19 13.42 -11.59
N LYS A 122 -14.66 14.00 -12.71
CA LYS A 122 -15.59 13.29 -13.60
C LYS A 122 -15.02 11.95 -14.07
N VAL A 123 -13.71 11.91 -14.29
CA VAL A 123 -12.97 10.72 -14.69
C VAL A 123 -13.00 9.63 -13.62
N THR A 124 -12.84 10.03 -12.34
CA THR A 124 -12.93 9.06 -11.22
C THR A 124 -14.34 8.56 -10.97
N GLN A 125 -15.36 9.35 -11.32
CA GLN A 125 -16.75 8.95 -11.11
C GLN A 125 -17.32 8.08 -12.25
N GLN A 126 -17.01 8.41 -13.51
CA GLN A 126 -17.66 7.85 -14.69
C GLN A 126 -16.76 6.93 -15.53
N GLY A 127 -15.45 6.88 -15.25
CA GLY A 127 -14.47 6.32 -16.17
C GLY A 127 -14.06 7.32 -17.25
N ALA A 128 -13.20 6.91 -18.15
CA ALA A 128 -12.79 7.72 -19.30
C ALA A 128 -13.03 6.96 -20.60
N THR A 129 -13.53 7.66 -21.61
CA THR A 129 -13.56 7.17 -22.98
C THR A 129 -12.47 7.90 -23.74
N LEU A 130 -11.57 7.14 -24.36
CA LEU A 130 -10.61 7.67 -25.32
C LEU A 130 -11.24 7.53 -26.70
N TRP A 131 -11.40 8.65 -27.38
CA TRP A 131 -12.05 8.67 -28.68
C TRP A 131 -11.06 8.35 -29.82
N LYS A 132 -11.51 7.64 -30.82
CA LYS A 132 -10.76 7.45 -32.05
C LYS A 132 -10.25 8.79 -32.59
N GLY A 133 -8.96 8.86 -32.90
CA GLY A 133 -8.31 10.08 -33.37
C GLY A 133 -7.68 10.95 -32.30
N GLU A 134 -7.77 10.57 -31.03
CA GLU A 134 -7.00 11.22 -29.96
C GLU A 134 -5.57 10.65 -29.87
N TYR A 135 -4.62 11.53 -29.58
CA TYR A 135 -3.23 11.11 -29.34
C TYR A 135 -3.03 10.74 -27.90
N ILE A 136 -2.54 9.52 -27.67
CA ILE A 136 -2.22 9.01 -26.35
C ILE A 136 -0.72 8.95 -26.18
N GLU A 137 -0.22 9.44 -25.07
CA GLU A 137 1.18 9.29 -24.68
C GLU A 137 1.39 7.92 -24.02
N HIS A 138 1.93 6.98 -24.78
CA HIS A 138 2.43 5.73 -24.24
C HIS A 138 3.88 5.91 -23.75
N ARG A 139 4.14 5.44 -22.53
CA ARG A 139 5.50 5.37 -21.99
C ARG A 139 5.98 3.93 -21.90
N GLU A 140 7.07 3.64 -22.56
CA GLU A 140 7.74 2.35 -22.36
C GLU A 140 8.25 2.23 -20.92
N ARG A 141 7.88 1.13 -20.25
CA ARG A 141 8.17 0.88 -18.84
C ARG A 141 9.67 0.90 -18.51
N LEU A 142 10.51 0.40 -19.40
CA LEU A 142 11.96 0.27 -19.20
C LEU A 142 12.76 1.49 -19.70
N SER A 143 12.44 1.97 -20.90
CA SER A 143 13.21 3.04 -21.56
C SER A 143 12.71 4.45 -21.21
N ARG A 144 11.52 4.56 -20.60
CA ARG A 144 10.80 5.83 -20.34
C ARG A 144 10.58 6.71 -21.57
N LYS A 145 10.80 6.17 -22.78
CA LYS A 145 10.53 6.88 -24.02
C LYS A 145 9.03 7.11 -24.17
N LYS A 146 8.70 8.35 -24.45
CA LYS A 146 7.34 8.77 -24.76
C LYS A 146 7.07 8.47 -26.23
N ARG A 147 5.99 7.79 -26.51
CA ARG A 147 5.47 7.56 -27.86
C ARG A 147 4.05 8.06 -27.92
N MET A 148 3.79 8.95 -28.86
CA MET A 148 2.42 9.39 -29.13
C MET A 148 1.83 8.43 -30.15
N GLU A 149 0.79 7.73 -29.75
CA GLU A 149 0.02 6.85 -30.64
C GLU A 149 -1.35 7.45 -30.88
N LEU A 150 -1.77 7.40 -32.14
CA LEU A 150 -3.13 7.79 -32.51
C LEU A 150 -4.07 6.63 -32.20
N GLN A 151 -5.14 6.92 -31.49
CA GLN A 151 -6.12 5.90 -31.14
C GLN A 151 -6.91 5.50 -32.41
N ASP A 152 -6.85 4.22 -32.76
CA ASP A 152 -7.50 3.68 -33.93
C ASP A 152 -8.98 3.34 -33.73
N GLU A 153 -9.38 3.07 -32.48
CA GLU A 153 -10.73 2.74 -32.05
C GLU A 153 -11.10 3.43 -30.75
N ASP A 154 -12.41 3.57 -30.46
CA ASP A 154 -12.87 4.11 -29.20
C ASP A 154 -12.62 3.09 -28.08
N GLU A 155 -11.82 3.45 -27.07
CA GLU A 155 -11.58 2.62 -25.89
C GLU A 155 -12.24 3.20 -24.64
N ASN A 156 -12.99 2.36 -23.96
CA ASN A 156 -13.62 2.69 -22.68
C ASN A 156 -12.84 2.10 -21.53
N TYR A 157 -12.35 2.95 -20.65
CA TYR A 157 -11.69 2.56 -19.43
C TYR A 157 -12.65 2.65 -18.24
N SER A 158 -12.86 1.52 -17.57
CA SER A 158 -13.62 1.49 -16.32
C SER A 158 -12.88 2.24 -15.22
N LYS A 159 -13.61 2.69 -14.20
CA LYS A 159 -13.07 3.32 -12.98
C LYS A 159 -11.89 2.54 -12.37
N GLN A 160 -11.93 1.20 -12.44
CA GLN A 160 -10.89 0.33 -11.88
C GLN A 160 -9.64 0.22 -12.76
N GLN A 161 -9.74 0.48 -14.05
CA GLN A 161 -8.63 0.45 -15.02
C GLN A 161 -7.91 1.79 -15.12
N LEU A 162 -8.60 2.90 -14.89
CA LEU A 162 -8.04 4.24 -14.93
C LEU A 162 -6.97 4.28 -13.88
N ASP A 163 -6.53 4.13 -13.05
CA ASP A 163 -5.36 4.21 -12.18
C ASP A 163 -4.37 3.04 -12.32
N LYS A 164 -4.75 1.99 -13.05
CA LYS A 164 -3.86 0.83 -13.22
C LYS A 164 -3.04 0.90 -14.50
N ASP A 165 -3.69 1.21 -15.60
CA ASP A 165 -3.15 1.01 -16.92
C ASP A 165 -2.91 2.32 -17.68
N VAL A 166 -3.63 3.40 -17.33
CA VAL A 166 -3.51 4.71 -17.99
C VAL A 166 -3.34 5.82 -16.95
N VAL A 167 -2.24 6.54 -17.03
CA VAL A 167 -2.02 7.77 -16.26
C VAL A 167 -2.46 8.95 -17.13
N ASN A 168 -3.48 9.68 -16.66
CA ASN A 168 -3.95 10.88 -17.36
C ASN A 168 -3.32 12.14 -16.74
N PRO A 169 -2.35 12.82 -17.40
CA PRO A 169 -1.71 14.02 -16.88
C PRO A 169 -2.70 15.15 -16.59
N ASN A 170 -3.80 15.23 -17.34
CA ASN A 170 -4.83 16.24 -17.12
C ASN A 170 -5.60 15.98 -15.83
N GLN A 171 -5.83 14.73 -15.46
CA GLN A 171 -6.44 14.35 -14.18
C GLN A 171 -5.52 14.75 -13.02
N ILE A 172 -4.23 14.43 -13.11
CA ILE A 172 -3.25 14.82 -12.09
C ILE A 172 -3.24 16.33 -11.92
N ARG A 173 -3.19 17.08 -13.03
CA ARG A 173 -3.23 18.56 -13.01
C ARG A 173 -4.50 19.07 -12.33
N THR A 174 -5.66 18.53 -12.66
CA THR A 174 -6.93 18.91 -12.04
C THR A 174 -6.91 18.65 -10.53
N ILE A 175 -6.42 17.49 -10.09
CA ILE A 175 -6.33 17.15 -8.65
C ILE A 175 -5.39 18.12 -7.94
N ILE A 176 -4.19 18.36 -8.46
CA ILE A 176 -3.20 19.26 -7.86
C ILE A 176 -3.73 20.71 -7.81
N GLN A 177 -4.37 21.17 -8.87
CA GLN A 177 -4.94 22.50 -8.91
C GLN A 177 -6.10 22.64 -7.93
N THR A 178 -7.03 21.70 -7.89
CA THR A 178 -8.14 21.69 -6.92
C THR A 178 -7.62 21.66 -5.49
N PHE A 179 -6.60 20.85 -5.20
CA PHE A 179 -5.94 20.81 -3.91
C PHE A 179 -5.37 22.18 -3.56
N LYS A 180 -4.58 22.79 -4.43
CA LYS A 180 -3.97 24.12 -4.25
C LYS A 180 -5.00 25.21 -3.96
N GLU A 181 -6.09 25.23 -4.73
CA GLU A 181 -7.16 26.23 -4.61
C GLU A 181 -7.93 26.10 -3.29
N ASN A 182 -8.03 24.89 -2.73
CA ASN A 182 -8.76 24.64 -1.50
C ASN A 182 -7.90 24.76 -0.24
N LEU A 183 -6.57 24.70 -0.34
CA LEU A 183 -5.67 24.81 0.81
C LEU A 183 -5.97 26.01 1.73
N PRO A 184 -6.18 27.25 1.21
CA PRO A 184 -6.47 28.40 2.06
C PRO A 184 -7.81 28.27 2.80
N ASN A 185 -8.76 27.51 2.26
CA ASN A 185 -10.05 27.27 2.90
C ASN A 185 -9.96 26.22 4.01
N ILE A 186 -9.08 25.23 3.83
CA ILE A 186 -8.81 24.16 4.79
C ILE A 186 -7.96 24.66 5.94
N PHE A 187 -6.90 25.44 5.64
CA PHE A 187 -5.93 25.94 6.61
C PHE A 187 -6.01 27.45 6.76
N LYS A 188 -7.13 27.96 7.26
CA LYS A 188 -7.43 29.40 7.36
C LYS A 188 -6.44 30.23 8.19
N GLU A 189 -5.68 29.58 9.06
CA GLU A 189 -4.73 30.25 9.98
C GLU A 189 -3.28 30.25 9.46
N ARG A 190 -3.02 29.70 8.26
CA ARG A 190 -1.67 29.60 7.71
C ARG A 190 -1.31 30.73 6.77
N TYR A 191 -1.29 31.94 7.34
CA TYR A 191 -0.79 33.12 6.63
C TYR A 191 0.39 33.71 7.36
N ASP A 192 1.42 34.11 6.60
CA ASP A 192 2.57 34.83 7.16
C ASP A 192 2.18 36.27 7.58
N LYS A 193 3.12 36.98 8.22
CA LYS A 193 2.92 38.39 8.65
C LYS A 193 2.64 39.36 7.49
N ASN A 194 2.94 38.96 6.26
CA ASN A 194 2.74 39.71 5.02
C ASN A 194 1.43 39.37 4.31
N GLY A 195 0.65 38.43 4.85
CA GLY A 195 -0.59 37.96 4.27
C GLY A 195 -0.42 36.92 3.18
N ASN A 196 0.76 36.30 3.00
CA ASN A 196 0.96 35.20 2.05
C ASN A 196 0.58 33.89 2.69
N PHE A 197 -0.12 33.03 1.92
CA PHE A 197 -0.48 31.71 2.37
C PHE A 197 0.75 30.80 2.44
N GLU A 198 0.98 30.21 3.62
CA GLU A 198 2.05 29.24 3.83
C GLU A 198 1.54 27.82 3.54
N VAL A 199 2.02 27.23 2.44
CA VAL A 199 1.66 25.86 2.05
C VAL A 199 2.12 24.88 3.12
N PRO A 200 1.22 24.01 3.64
CA PRO A 200 1.60 23.00 4.62
C PRO A 200 2.57 21.99 4.02
N LYS A 201 3.42 21.38 4.86
CA LYS A 201 4.26 20.26 4.46
C LYS A 201 3.36 19.14 3.95
N THR A 202 3.53 18.76 2.69
CA THR A 202 2.65 17.84 1.98
C THR A 202 3.42 16.60 1.57
N LEU A 203 2.88 15.43 1.91
CA LEU A 203 3.36 14.14 1.44
C LEU A 203 2.38 13.60 0.40
N ILE A 204 2.87 13.24 -0.79
CA ILE A 204 2.06 12.71 -1.87
C ILE A 204 2.51 11.28 -2.15
N PHE A 205 1.57 10.33 -2.05
CA PHE A 205 1.79 8.95 -2.43
C PHE A 205 1.44 8.76 -3.90
N ALA A 206 2.42 8.32 -4.67
CA ALA A 206 2.25 7.97 -6.07
C ALA A 206 2.25 6.45 -6.23
N LYS A 207 1.60 5.94 -7.26
CA LYS A 207 1.47 4.51 -7.50
C LYS A 207 2.76 3.87 -8.03
N THR A 208 3.53 4.62 -8.82
CA THR A 208 4.79 4.20 -9.44
C THR A 208 5.74 5.39 -9.50
N ASP A 209 7.03 5.13 -9.70
CA ASP A 209 8.05 6.19 -9.91
C ASP A 209 7.71 7.09 -11.10
N SER A 210 7.15 6.51 -12.18
CA SER A 210 6.71 7.30 -13.35
C SER A 210 5.59 8.25 -12.96
N HIS A 211 4.60 7.78 -12.17
CA HIS A 211 3.51 8.62 -11.68
C HIS A 211 4.05 9.72 -10.74
N ALA A 212 5.03 9.43 -9.89
CA ALA A 212 5.66 10.42 -9.05
C ALA A 212 6.35 11.53 -9.86
N ASN A 213 7.06 11.16 -10.94
CA ASN A 213 7.68 12.12 -11.85
C ASN A 213 6.64 13.01 -12.55
N ASP A 214 5.52 12.45 -13.00
CA ASP A 214 4.43 13.23 -13.60
C ASP A 214 3.84 14.26 -12.63
N ILE A 215 3.68 13.87 -11.37
CA ILE A 215 3.22 14.78 -10.30
C ILE A 215 4.26 15.90 -10.08
N ILE A 216 5.54 15.56 -10.00
CA ILE A 216 6.62 16.54 -9.82
C ILE A 216 6.65 17.54 -10.97
N ASP A 217 6.52 17.10 -12.22
CA ASP A 217 6.54 17.94 -13.40
C ASP A 217 5.32 18.90 -13.45
N ILE A 218 4.20 18.49 -12.86
CA ILE A 218 2.99 19.35 -12.78
C ILE A 218 3.07 20.35 -11.61
N VAL A 219 3.73 20.00 -10.54
CA VAL A 219 3.86 20.85 -9.34
C VAL A 219 4.92 21.96 -9.55
N ARG A 220 5.92 21.72 -10.37
CA ARG A 220 6.96 22.72 -10.73
C ARG A 220 6.44 23.80 -11.64
#